data_1fd8e1c8fb1ce9b9bdd789fd3dd43d77
#
_entry.id   1fd8e1c8fb1ce9b9bdd789fd3dd43d77
#
_cell.length_a   1.000
_cell.length_b   1.000
_cell.length_c   1.000
_cell.angle_alpha   90.00
_cell.angle_beta   90.00
_cell.angle_gamma   90.00
#
_symmetry.space_group_name_H-M   'P 1'
#
loop_
_entity.id
_entity.type
_entity.pdbx_description
1 polymer ?
#
loop_
_entity_poly.entity_id
_entity_poly.type
_entity_poly.pdbx_seq_one_letter_code
_entity_poly.pdbx_strand_id
1 'polypeptide(L)'
;MIPAQKLIPQGATAPLPLQNYEWSTDNQKLLVYTNSKKVWRLNTRGDYWVLDIPSGKLTKLGGNAAPSTLMFAKFSPDATRVGYVRENNLYVENVADGRITQLTKDGSKTLINGTSDWVNEEEFGLRDCWRWSPDGKSIAFWQFDASGIKDFVLVNNTLDVYPVLTQIPYPKAGTTNAAVRIGVVGADGGQIRWMNTPGDLRQNYVAMMDWTDNSDEIILQHLNRLQNTLQLMLADAKTGNVRTIVTEKDDAWVEVFMQQMRWLSGNKNFLWMSERDGWQHVYTIARDGSNAKLITPGNFDVISISSVDEPGGWLYYIASPENATQRYLYRSRLDGSGAPERITPSEQTGWHNYNISPTSRWAVHNYSSFSKVPRFELINLTNKSVVRTMMDNAELQKKVDAIRKAPHEFFRVDVGGNVTLDGWMIKPPNFDPNKKYPVLFFVYGEPASQTVVDSWQGDDYFWYLMLAQQGYIIASIDNRGTPAPRGREWRKSIYRKIGVINSQDQANAVKALTAKMPFLDASRVGIWGWSGGGVSTLNAMFRYPDVYKMGMAVAPLADMRYYDT
;
A
#
# COMPACT_ATOMS: atom_id res chain seq x y z
N MET A 1 16.25 -14.23 21.64
CA MET A 1 16.31 -12.75 21.70
C MET A 1 17.78 -12.37 21.52
N ILE A 2 18.09 -11.42 20.62
CA ILE A 2 19.46 -10.93 20.43
C ILE A 2 19.67 -9.77 21.41
N PRO A 3 20.67 -9.84 22.30
CA PRO A 3 21.01 -8.71 23.17
C PRO A 3 21.49 -7.49 22.40
N ALA A 4 21.08 -6.29 22.81
CA ALA A 4 21.47 -5.03 22.14
C ALA A 4 23.01 -4.83 22.10
N GLN A 5 23.75 -5.40 23.05
CA GLN A 5 25.22 -5.38 23.09
C GLN A 5 25.86 -6.01 21.86
N LYS A 6 25.23 -6.98 21.21
CA LYS A 6 25.71 -7.56 19.95
C LYS A 6 25.62 -6.61 18.75
N LEU A 7 24.88 -5.51 18.88
CA LEU A 7 24.75 -4.47 17.86
C LEU A 7 25.67 -3.25 18.13
N ILE A 8 26.67 -3.37 19.00
CA ILE A 8 27.66 -2.31 19.21
C ILE A 8 28.81 -2.47 18.20
N PRO A 9 28.99 -1.53 17.27
CA PRO A 9 30.12 -1.55 16.35
C PRO A 9 31.46 -1.46 17.09
N GLN A 10 32.51 -2.02 16.50
CA GLN A 10 33.86 -1.90 17.07
C GLN A 10 34.25 -0.42 17.23
N GLY A 11 34.68 -0.04 18.42
CA GLY A 11 35.01 1.33 18.77
C GLY A 11 33.86 2.25 19.13
N ALA A 12 32.61 1.76 19.06
CA ALA A 12 31.43 2.49 19.53
C ALA A 12 31.10 2.15 21.00
N THR A 13 30.37 3.06 21.67
CA THR A 13 29.92 2.90 23.07
C THR A 13 28.45 2.53 23.20
N ALA A 14 27.68 2.61 22.11
CA ALA A 14 26.25 2.34 22.10
C ALA A 14 25.86 1.42 20.93
N PRO A 15 24.78 0.62 21.08
CA PRO A 15 24.25 -0.19 19.98
C PRO A 15 23.71 0.68 18.86
N LEU A 16 23.75 0.12 17.62
CA LEU A 16 23.13 0.75 16.46
C LEU A 16 21.65 1.05 16.74
N PRO A 17 21.16 2.26 16.42
CA PRO A 17 19.73 2.54 16.44
C PRO A 17 19.04 1.72 15.34
N LEU A 18 18.30 0.72 15.77
CA LEU A 18 17.61 -0.22 14.87
C LEU A 18 16.40 0.46 14.23
N GLN A 19 16.38 0.56 12.90
CA GLN A 19 15.24 1.07 12.14
C GLN A 19 14.48 -0.06 11.43
N ASN A 20 15.22 -1.03 10.91
CA ASN A 20 14.66 -2.26 10.36
C ASN A 20 15.68 -3.38 10.42
N TYR A 21 15.23 -4.62 10.24
CA TYR A 21 16.09 -5.79 10.18
C TYR A 21 15.49 -6.90 9.33
N GLU A 22 16.35 -7.78 8.82
CA GLU A 22 15.96 -8.96 8.05
C GLU A 22 16.83 -10.15 8.48
N TRP A 23 16.20 -11.31 8.68
CA TRP A 23 16.91 -12.56 8.94
C TRP A 23 17.37 -13.19 7.63
N SER A 24 18.56 -13.80 7.65
CA SER A 24 18.95 -14.73 6.60
C SER A 24 18.06 -15.96 6.61
N THR A 25 17.94 -16.64 5.46
CA THR A 25 17.10 -17.83 5.30
C THR A 25 17.41 -18.95 6.28
N ASP A 26 18.68 -19.08 6.68
CA ASP A 26 19.17 -20.05 7.67
C ASP A 26 19.06 -19.57 9.12
N ASN A 27 18.58 -18.34 9.35
CA ASN A 27 18.51 -17.66 10.65
C ASN A 27 19.85 -17.52 11.37
N GLN A 28 21.00 -17.62 10.66
CA GLN A 28 22.33 -17.48 11.25
C GLN A 28 22.86 -16.05 11.16
N LYS A 29 22.24 -15.20 10.35
CA LYS A 29 22.65 -13.79 10.18
C LYS A 29 21.47 -12.85 10.29
N LEU A 30 21.75 -11.63 10.73
CA LEU A 30 20.79 -10.53 10.79
C LEU A 30 21.34 -9.36 9.98
N LEU A 31 20.58 -8.92 8.98
CA LEU A 31 20.83 -7.68 8.26
C LEU A 31 20.15 -6.55 9.01
N VAL A 32 20.91 -5.55 9.44
CA VAL A 32 20.44 -4.42 10.25
C VAL A 32 20.46 -3.16 9.39
N TYR A 33 19.35 -2.44 9.36
CA TYR A 33 19.21 -1.15 8.72
C TYR A 33 19.18 -0.02 9.74
N THR A 34 20.00 1.00 9.54
CA THR A 34 20.21 2.10 10.48
C THR A 34 20.63 3.38 9.75
N ASN A 35 20.74 4.49 10.50
CA ASN A 35 21.20 5.79 10.00
C ASN A 35 20.49 6.21 8.71
N SER A 36 19.18 6.06 8.68
CA SER A 36 18.40 6.31 7.48
C SER A 36 18.24 7.78 7.15
N LYS A 37 18.12 8.07 5.86
CA LYS A 37 17.78 9.39 5.33
C LYS A 37 16.54 9.31 4.46
N LYS A 38 15.70 10.32 4.58
CA LYS A 38 14.51 10.48 3.75
C LYS A 38 14.92 10.77 2.31
N VAL A 39 14.26 10.01 1.40
CA VAL A 39 14.25 10.29 -0.05
C VAL A 39 12.79 10.40 -0.41
N TRP A 40 12.33 11.49 -0.95
CA TRP A 40 10.90 11.76 -1.21
C TRP A 40 10.00 11.45 -0.01
N ARG A 41 9.17 10.39 -0.05
CA ARG A 41 8.25 10.04 1.04
C ARG A 41 8.86 9.15 2.12
N LEU A 42 9.77 8.26 1.75
CA LEU A 42 10.28 7.19 2.60
C LEU A 42 11.75 7.37 2.98
N ASN A 43 12.14 6.84 4.14
CA ASN A 43 13.53 6.75 4.57
C ASN A 43 14.18 5.54 3.90
N THR A 44 14.60 5.66 2.64
CA THR A 44 15.09 4.55 1.83
C THR A 44 16.61 4.48 1.69
N ARG A 45 17.34 5.54 2.02
CA ARG A 45 18.81 5.52 2.13
C ARG A 45 19.24 5.30 3.56
N GLY A 46 20.28 4.50 3.76
CA GLY A 46 20.84 4.27 5.11
C GLY A 46 22.13 3.50 5.08
N ASP A 47 22.56 3.11 6.26
CA ASP A 47 23.66 2.19 6.47
C ASP A 47 23.13 0.80 6.75
N TYR A 48 23.83 -0.22 6.26
CA TYR A 48 23.49 -1.61 6.49
C TYR A 48 24.66 -2.34 7.15
N TRP A 49 24.31 -3.25 8.06
CA TRP A 49 25.26 -4.07 8.81
C TRP A 49 24.78 -5.51 8.82
N VAL A 50 25.72 -6.45 8.78
CA VAL A 50 25.46 -7.87 8.97
C VAL A 50 25.99 -8.29 10.34
N LEU A 51 25.11 -8.82 11.19
CA LEU A 51 25.48 -9.53 12.39
C LEU A 51 25.50 -11.03 12.10
N ASP A 52 26.65 -11.66 12.21
CA ASP A 52 26.78 -13.12 12.26
C ASP A 52 26.46 -13.58 13.69
N ILE A 53 25.39 -14.35 13.84
CA ILE A 53 24.85 -14.72 15.16
C ILE A 53 25.79 -15.66 15.93
N PRO A 54 26.36 -16.72 15.29
CA PRO A 54 27.27 -17.64 15.96
C PRO A 54 28.54 -16.96 16.48
N SER A 55 29.22 -16.20 15.63
CA SER A 55 30.48 -15.54 16.00
C SER A 55 30.28 -14.23 16.77
N GLY A 56 29.09 -13.61 16.67
CA GLY A 56 28.83 -12.27 17.18
C GLY A 56 29.50 -11.15 16.42
N LYS A 57 30.11 -11.43 15.26
CA LYS A 57 30.78 -10.42 14.42
C LYS A 57 29.74 -9.51 13.76
N LEU A 58 29.89 -8.20 13.94
CA LEU A 58 29.08 -7.16 13.31
C LEU A 58 29.92 -6.43 12.25
N THR A 59 29.48 -6.48 10.97
CA THR A 59 30.25 -5.94 9.83
C THR A 59 29.42 -4.92 9.08
N LYS A 60 29.97 -3.73 8.82
CA LYS A 60 29.31 -2.71 7.98
C LYS A 60 29.45 -3.09 6.51
N LEU A 61 28.37 -2.94 5.74
CA LEU A 61 28.34 -3.11 4.29
C LEU A 61 28.68 -1.81 3.56
N GLY A 62 29.05 -1.95 2.28
CA GLY A 62 29.30 -0.84 1.37
C GLY A 62 30.77 -0.38 1.30
N GLY A 63 31.67 -1.06 2.03
CA GLY A 63 33.09 -0.68 2.04
C GLY A 63 33.30 0.78 2.43
N ASN A 64 33.89 1.57 1.54
CA ASN A 64 34.16 3.02 1.74
C ASN A 64 32.99 3.92 1.32
N ALA A 65 31.78 3.40 1.18
CA ALA A 65 30.60 4.20 0.84
C ALA A 65 30.34 5.28 1.89
N ALA A 66 29.94 6.46 1.46
CA ALA A 66 29.54 7.53 2.36
C ALA A 66 28.36 7.07 3.24
N PRO A 67 28.22 7.60 4.47
CA PRO A 67 27.11 7.26 5.35
C PRO A 67 25.75 7.53 4.70
N SER A 68 24.78 6.65 4.97
CA SER A 68 23.38 6.76 4.49
C SER A 68 23.25 6.79 2.96
N THR A 69 24.02 5.97 2.23
CA THR A 69 23.98 5.94 0.76
C THR A 69 23.48 4.62 0.17
N LEU A 70 23.39 3.55 0.94
CA LEU A 70 22.89 2.27 0.48
C LEU A 70 21.36 2.20 0.57
N MET A 71 20.74 1.43 -0.34
CA MET A 71 19.31 1.19 -0.39
C MET A 71 19.00 -0.28 -0.64
N PHE A 72 17.94 -0.78 -0.04
CA PHE A 72 17.31 -2.08 -0.33
C PHE A 72 18.27 -3.26 -0.28
N ALA A 73 19.15 -3.28 0.73
CA ALA A 73 20.05 -4.42 0.92
C ALA A 73 19.27 -5.69 1.26
N LYS A 74 19.61 -6.82 0.63
CA LYS A 74 18.98 -8.14 0.81
C LYS A 74 20.01 -9.24 0.73
N PHE A 75 19.89 -10.24 1.60
CA PHE A 75 20.70 -11.46 1.48
C PHE A 75 20.39 -12.22 0.18
N SER A 76 21.43 -12.86 -0.39
CA SER A 76 21.22 -13.95 -1.34
C SER A 76 20.51 -15.12 -0.66
N PRO A 77 19.79 -16.00 -1.40
CA PRO A 77 19.09 -17.15 -0.82
C PRO A 77 19.96 -18.04 0.06
N ASP A 78 21.26 -18.16 -0.25
CA ASP A 78 22.26 -18.93 0.51
C ASP A 78 22.94 -18.14 1.65
N ALA A 79 22.53 -16.87 1.85
CA ALA A 79 23.07 -15.97 2.86
C ALA A 79 24.61 -15.73 2.80
N THR A 80 25.26 -16.02 1.65
CA THR A 80 26.69 -15.79 1.47
C THR A 80 27.02 -14.39 0.95
N ARG A 81 26.04 -13.72 0.34
CA ARG A 81 26.17 -12.40 -0.28
C ARG A 81 25.03 -11.49 0.14
N VAL A 82 25.25 -10.16 0.00
CA VAL A 82 24.22 -9.14 0.12
C VAL A 82 24.24 -8.28 -1.14
N GLY A 83 23.08 -8.16 -1.81
CA GLY A 83 22.89 -7.19 -2.89
C GLY A 83 22.34 -5.89 -2.33
N TYR A 84 22.66 -4.76 -2.95
CA TYR A 84 22.13 -3.44 -2.61
C TYR A 84 22.24 -2.46 -3.77
N VAL A 85 21.51 -1.34 -3.67
CA VAL A 85 21.62 -0.21 -4.59
C VAL A 85 22.43 0.90 -3.94
N ARG A 86 23.33 1.51 -4.71
CA ARG A 86 24.07 2.72 -4.37
C ARG A 86 24.24 3.59 -5.61
N GLU A 87 23.91 4.89 -5.51
CA GLU A 87 24.06 5.85 -6.61
C GLU A 87 23.42 5.36 -7.93
N ASN A 88 22.19 4.83 -7.82
CA ASN A 88 21.40 4.28 -8.93
C ASN A 88 22.11 3.13 -9.69
N ASN A 89 22.99 2.40 -9.02
CA ASN A 89 23.63 1.20 -9.52
C ASN A 89 23.48 0.02 -8.53
N LEU A 90 23.48 -1.19 -9.08
CA LEU A 90 23.41 -2.44 -8.34
C LEU A 90 24.82 -2.94 -7.97
N TYR A 91 24.95 -3.43 -6.75
CA TYR A 91 26.16 -4.01 -6.19
C TYR A 91 25.83 -5.31 -5.47
N VAL A 92 26.81 -6.20 -5.43
CA VAL A 92 26.80 -7.43 -4.62
C VAL A 92 28.07 -7.46 -3.78
N GLU A 93 27.93 -7.73 -2.49
CA GLU A 93 29.03 -7.83 -1.53
C GLU A 93 29.04 -9.22 -0.92
N ASN A 94 30.22 -9.84 -0.87
CA ASN A 94 30.42 -11.14 -0.20
C ASN A 94 30.55 -10.90 1.31
N VAL A 95 29.75 -11.62 2.10
CA VAL A 95 29.67 -11.43 3.55
C VAL A 95 30.95 -11.88 4.27
N ALA A 96 31.66 -12.87 3.73
CA ALA A 96 32.84 -13.45 4.38
C ALA A 96 34.09 -12.56 4.25
N ASP A 97 34.39 -12.07 3.03
CA ASP A 97 35.61 -11.33 2.70
C ASP A 97 35.37 -9.84 2.39
N GLY A 98 34.11 -9.39 2.29
CA GLY A 98 33.75 -8.00 1.99
C GLY A 98 34.05 -7.57 0.54
N ARG A 99 34.29 -8.51 -0.37
CA ARG A 99 34.54 -8.20 -1.79
C ARG A 99 33.24 -7.68 -2.43
N ILE A 100 33.33 -6.49 -3.04
CA ILE A 100 32.21 -5.81 -3.70
C ILE A 100 32.36 -5.95 -5.21
N THR A 101 31.27 -6.38 -5.86
CA THR A 101 31.12 -6.44 -7.32
C THR A 101 30.05 -5.43 -7.74
N GLN A 102 30.41 -4.48 -8.60
CA GLN A 102 29.46 -3.56 -9.21
C GLN A 102 28.83 -4.19 -10.45
N LEU A 103 27.51 -4.38 -10.47
CA LEU A 103 26.79 -5.07 -11.53
C LEU A 103 26.35 -4.14 -12.66
N THR A 104 25.91 -2.92 -12.34
CA THR A 104 25.56 -1.87 -13.31
C THR A 104 26.47 -0.67 -13.13
N LYS A 105 26.78 0.06 -14.23
CA LYS A 105 27.78 1.15 -14.22
C LYS A 105 27.29 2.43 -14.87
N ASP A 106 26.06 2.41 -15.38
CA ASP A 106 25.44 3.48 -16.16
C ASP A 106 24.46 4.34 -15.34
N GLY A 107 24.34 4.05 -14.03
CA GLY A 107 23.49 4.82 -13.11
C GLY A 107 23.87 6.30 -13.06
N SER A 108 22.87 7.16 -13.17
CA SER A 108 23.00 8.62 -13.17
C SER A 108 21.78 9.26 -12.51
N LYS A 109 21.68 10.59 -12.52
CA LYS A 109 20.48 11.30 -12.05
C LYS A 109 19.20 10.84 -12.78
N THR A 110 19.30 10.49 -14.06
CA THR A 110 18.16 10.16 -14.93
C THR A 110 18.10 8.70 -15.35
N LEU A 111 19.19 7.94 -15.24
CA LEU A 111 19.21 6.50 -15.51
C LEU A 111 19.34 5.74 -14.19
N ILE A 112 18.28 5.04 -13.82
CA ILE A 112 18.11 4.51 -12.48
C ILE A 112 18.02 2.98 -12.54
N ASN A 113 18.93 2.28 -11.86
CA ASN A 113 18.97 0.82 -11.79
C ASN A 113 18.61 0.35 -10.38
N GLY A 114 17.70 -0.61 -10.24
CA GLY A 114 17.37 -1.29 -8.99
C GLY A 114 16.58 -0.47 -7.97
N THR A 115 16.23 0.76 -8.31
CA THR A 115 15.27 1.61 -7.59
C THR A 115 14.42 2.36 -8.61
N SER A 116 13.43 3.16 -8.19
CA SER A 116 12.50 3.83 -9.09
C SER A 116 12.72 5.34 -9.15
N ASP A 117 12.05 5.98 -10.12
CA ASP A 117 11.78 7.41 -10.13
C ASP A 117 10.63 7.77 -9.17
N TRP A 118 10.34 9.07 -9.05
CA TRP A 118 9.34 9.56 -8.10
C TRP A 118 7.93 9.03 -8.42
N VAL A 119 7.51 9.02 -9.67
CA VAL A 119 6.14 8.65 -10.05
C VAL A 119 5.85 7.17 -9.82
N ASN A 120 6.82 6.28 -10.06
CA ASN A 120 6.65 4.85 -9.80
C ASN A 120 6.64 4.55 -8.28
N GLU A 121 7.36 5.33 -7.45
CA GLU A 121 7.19 5.26 -5.98
C GLU A 121 5.78 5.70 -5.58
N GLU A 122 5.31 6.84 -6.10
CA GLU A 122 4.04 7.44 -5.70
C GLU A 122 2.83 6.60 -6.09
N GLU A 123 2.77 6.17 -7.36
CA GLU A 123 1.57 5.56 -7.92
C GLU A 123 1.53 4.03 -7.80
N PHE A 124 2.69 3.37 -7.80
CA PHE A 124 2.77 1.91 -7.66
C PHE A 124 3.37 1.46 -6.32
N GLY A 125 3.80 2.37 -5.44
CA GLY A 125 4.56 1.99 -4.25
C GLY A 125 5.87 1.26 -4.59
N LEU A 126 6.32 1.38 -5.83
CA LEU A 126 7.44 0.65 -6.39
C LEU A 126 8.73 1.41 -6.11
N ARG A 127 9.44 1.02 -5.05
CA ARG A 127 10.70 1.65 -4.66
C ARG A 127 11.86 0.69 -4.65
N ASP A 128 11.67 -0.51 -4.13
CA ASP A 128 12.61 -1.62 -4.14
C ASP A 128 12.47 -2.40 -5.46
N CYS A 129 13.34 -2.10 -6.42
CA CYS A 129 13.21 -2.50 -7.82
C CYS A 129 14.27 -3.52 -8.25
N TRP A 130 14.55 -4.53 -7.41
CA TRP A 130 15.40 -5.65 -7.80
C TRP A 130 15.12 -6.91 -6.96
N ARG A 131 15.42 -8.08 -7.52
CA ARG A 131 15.16 -9.39 -6.92
C ARG A 131 16.29 -10.37 -7.18
N TRP A 132 16.72 -11.12 -6.16
CA TRP A 132 17.57 -12.30 -6.33
C TRP A 132 16.83 -13.40 -7.07
N SER A 133 17.53 -14.13 -7.98
CA SER A 133 17.02 -15.40 -8.47
C SER A 133 16.96 -16.43 -7.33
N PRO A 134 16.05 -17.43 -7.39
CA PRO A 134 15.95 -18.47 -6.36
C PRO A 134 17.26 -19.21 -6.06
N ASP A 135 18.13 -19.38 -7.04
CA ASP A 135 19.45 -20.01 -6.88
C ASP A 135 20.56 -19.02 -6.44
N GLY A 136 20.25 -17.73 -6.30
CA GLY A 136 21.18 -16.69 -5.91
C GLY A 136 22.26 -16.34 -6.92
N LYS A 137 22.18 -16.85 -8.16
CA LYS A 137 23.23 -16.64 -9.18
C LYS A 137 23.01 -15.42 -10.06
N SER A 138 21.78 -14.89 -10.06
CA SER A 138 21.38 -13.74 -10.88
C SER A 138 20.53 -12.74 -10.11
N ILE A 139 20.47 -11.53 -10.64
CA ILE A 139 19.60 -10.45 -10.16
C ILE A 139 18.73 -9.98 -11.32
N ALA A 140 17.44 -9.93 -11.12
CA ALA A 140 16.48 -9.24 -11.97
C ALA A 140 16.22 -7.84 -11.41
N PHE A 141 16.13 -6.81 -12.29
CA PHE A 141 15.96 -5.44 -11.85
C PHE A 141 15.22 -4.58 -12.88
N TRP A 142 14.54 -3.56 -12.38
CA TRP A 142 14.04 -2.46 -13.21
C TRP A 142 15.15 -1.47 -13.52
N GLN A 143 15.16 -1.00 -14.76
CA GLN A 143 15.86 0.22 -15.13
C GLN A 143 14.83 1.26 -15.62
N PHE A 144 14.92 2.47 -15.08
CA PHE A 144 14.14 3.63 -15.49
C PHE A 144 15.04 4.65 -16.16
N ASP A 145 14.69 5.08 -17.38
CA ASP A 145 15.33 6.20 -18.07
C ASP A 145 14.40 7.42 -18.03
N ALA A 146 14.63 8.30 -17.07
CA ALA A 146 13.93 9.56 -16.87
C ALA A 146 14.50 10.71 -17.72
N SER A 147 15.40 10.45 -18.69
CA SER A 147 15.89 11.47 -19.60
C SER A 147 14.73 12.09 -20.40
N GLY A 148 14.74 13.41 -20.56
CA GLY A 148 13.65 14.14 -21.23
C GLY A 148 12.42 14.46 -20.36
N ILE A 149 12.34 13.95 -19.14
CA ILE A 149 11.33 14.38 -18.17
C ILE A 149 11.78 15.72 -17.56
N LYS A 150 10.87 16.69 -17.52
CA LYS A 150 11.15 18.00 -16.91
C LYS A 150 11.13 17.91 -15.38
N ASP A 151 12.03 18.68 -14.75
CA ASP A 151 12.06 18.77 -13.29
C ASP A 151 10.87 19.60 -12.77
N PHE A 152 10.23 19.11 -11.71
CA PHE A 152 9.44 19.91 -10.79
C PHE A 152 10.36 20.48 -9.71
N VAL A 153 10.27 21.79 -9.45
CA VAL A 153 11.16 22.48 -8.52
C VAL A 153 10.40 22.75 -7.21
N LEU A 154 10.84 22.11 -6.14
CA LEU A 154 10.39 22.43 -4.79
C LEU A 154 11.29 23.51 -4.21
N VAL A 155 10.68 24.57 -3.68
CA VAL A 155 11.36 25.69 -3.06
C VAL A 155 11.17 25.62 -1.54
N ASN A 156 12.24 25.42 -0.79
CA ASN A 156 12.21 25.42 0.67
C ASN A 156 12.83 26.73 1.20
N ASN A 157 12.00 27.58 1.82
CA ASN A 157 12.41 28.88 2.35
C ASN A 157 12.71 28.84 3.86
N THR A 158 12.70 27.66 4.50
CA THR A 158 12.81 27.54 5.96
C THR A 158 14.11 26.89 6.43
N LEU A 159 14.89 26.30 5.52
CA LEU A 159 16.12 25.59 5.88
C LEU A 159 17.35 26.49 5.96
N ASP A 160 17.37 27.60 5.22
CA ASP A 160 18.49 28.53 5.15
C ASP A 160 17.97 29.95 4.84
N VAL A 161 18.89 30.95 4.92
CA VAL A 161 18.62 32.35 4.52
C VAL A 161 18.26 32.44 3.04
N TYR A 162 18.90 31.65 2.19
CA TYR A 162 18.53 31.51 0.78
C TYR A 162 17.69 30.27 0.56
N PRO A 163 16.73 30.29 -0.40
CA PRO A 163 15.90 29.14 -0.69
C PRO A 163 16.73 27.90 -1.09
N VAL A 164 16.43 26.76 -0.50
CA VAL A 164 16.97 25.47 -0.92
C VAL A 164 16.05 24.87 -1.97
N LEU A 165 16.59 24.63 -3.17
CA LEU A 165 15.84 24.07 -4.31
C LEU A 165 16.03 22.56 -4.39
N THR A 166 14.94 21.81 -4.48
CA THR A 166 14.94 20.36 -4.77
C THR A 166 14.28 20.14 -6.12
N GLN A 167 14.99 19.52 -7.04
CA GLN A 167 14.51 19.20 -8.39
C GLN A 167 14.18 17.71 -8.47
N ILE A 168 12.97 17.41 -8.92
CA ILE A 168 12.46 16.05 -9.08
C ILE A 168 11.97 15.89 -10.52
N PRO A 169 12.49 14.91 -11.31
CA PRO A 169 11.89 14.56 -12.59
C PRO A 169 10.41 14.17 -12.39
N TYR A 170 9.51 14.96 -12.95
CA TYR A 170 8.07 14.84 -12.72
C TYR A 170 7.30 14.91 -14.04
N PRO A 171 6.84 13.77 -14.56
CA PRO A 171 6.08 13.74 -15.81
C PRO A 171 4.64 14.18 -15.56
N LYS A 172 4.31 15.43 -15.87
CA LYS A 172 2.92 15.91 -15.79
C LYS A 172 2.04 15.22 -16.81
N ALA A 173 0.73 15.16 -16.52
CA ALA A 173 -0.26 14.53 -17.38
C ALA A 173 -0.06 14.89 -18.86
N GLY A 174 0.03 13.87 -19.72
CA GLY A 174 0.24 14.01 -21.15
C GLY A 174 1.68 14.31 -21.61
N THR A 175 2.65 14.45 -20.69
CA THR A 175 4.07 14.63 -21.06
C THR A 175 4.81 13.29 -21.16
N THR A 176 6.12 13.32 -21.44
CA THR A 176 6.96 12.14 -21.58
C THR A 176 7.14 11.42 -20.24
N ASN A 177 6.90 10.10 -20.22
CA ASN A 177 7.23 9.21 -19.10
C ASN A 177 8.70 8.76 -19.12
N ALA A 178 9.16 8.19 -18.00
CA ALA A 178 10.37 7.38 -18.00
C ALA A 178 10.19 6.15 -18.90
N ALA A 179 11.23 5.78 -19.63
CA ALA A 179 11.26 4.47 -20.26
C ALA A 179 11.55 3.42 -19.20
N VAL A 180 10.77 2.34 -19.16
CA VAL A 180 10.95 1.25 -18.22
C VAL A 180 11.30 -0.05 -18.94
N ARG A 181 12.31 -0.76 -18.42
CA ARG A 181 12.67 -2.09 -18.89
C ARG A 181 13.20 -2.97 -17.76
N ILE A 182 13.18 -4.27 -17.98
CA ILE A 182 13.66 -5.27 -17.03
C ILE A 182 14.94 -5.88 -17.56
N GLY A 183 15.96 -5.92 -16.68
CA GLY A 183 17.24 -6.57 -16.97
C GLY A 183 17.53 -7.72 -16.02
N VAL A 184 18.28 -8.70 -16.49
CA VAL A 184 18.88 -9.78 -15.69
C VAL A 184 20.38 -9.72 -15.83
N VAL A 185 21.09 -9.79 -14.71
CA VAL A 185 22.55 -9.80 -14.66
C VAL A 185 23.05 -10.87 -13.70
N GLY A 186 24.18 -11.51 -14.01
CA GLY A 186 24.82 -12.44 -13.08
C GLY A 186 25.25 -11.76 -11.78
N ALA A 187 25.16 -12.45 -10.67
CA ALA A 187 25.58 -11.94 -9.36
C ALA A 187 27.09 -11.66 -9.25
N ASP A 188 27.88 -12.24 -10.15
CA ASP A 188 29.33 -11.99 -10.28
C ASP A 188 29.65 -10.96 -11.39
N GLY A 189 28.61 -10.31 -11.94
CA GLY A 189 28.69 -9.38 -13.06
C GLY A 189 28.49 -10.04 -14.42
N GLY A 190 28.87 -9.35 -15.47
CA GLY A 190 28.73 -9.82 -16.86
C GLY A 190 27.76 -8.98 -17.66
N GLN A 191 27.32 -9.50 -18.81
CA GLN A 191 26.42 -8.81 -19.71
C GLN A 191 24.98 -8.85 -19.17
N ILE A 192 24.29 -7.71 -19.19
CA ILE A 192 22.88 -7.62 -18.84
C ILE A 192 22.05 -8.20 -20.00
N ARG A 193 21.13 -9.10 -19.66
CA ARG A 193 20.09 -9.59 -20.57
C ARG A 193 18.84 -8.76 -20.35
N TRP A 194 18.38 -8.05 -21.40
CA TRP A 194 17.15 -7.28 -21.36
C TRP A 194 15.96 -8.14 -21.78
N MET A 195 14.83 -7.98 -21.08
CA MET A 195 13.57 -8.62 -21.45
C MET A 195 12.91 -7.84 -22.58
N ASN A 196 12.47 -8.56 -23.65
CA ASN A 196 11.89 -7.99 -24.85
C ASN A 196 10.38 -7.70 -24.64
N THR A 197 10.05 -6.82 -23.71
CA THR A 197 8.66 -6.39 -23.50
C THR A 197 8.12 -5.64 -24.72
N PRO A 198 6.85 -5.86 -25.14
CA PRO A 198 6.31 -5.24 -26.33
C PRO A 198 6.03 -3.75 -26.16
N GLY A 199 6.00 -3.01 -27.26
CA GLY A 199 5.60 -1.60 -27.33
C GLY A 199 6.72 -0.61 -27.05
N ASP A 200 6.35 0.67 -26.99
CA ASP A 200 7.25 1.76 -26.63
C ASP A 200 7.45 1.78 -25.11
N LEU A 201 8.69 1.71 -24.67
CA LEU A 201 9.07 1.67 -23.25
C LEU A 201 8.59 2.89 -22.43
N ARG A 202 8.28 4.02 -23.09
CA ARG A 202 7.72 5.22 -22.46
C ARG A 202 6.19 5.26 -22.46
N GLN A 203 5.53 4.29 -23.09
CA GLN A 203 4.08 4.14 -23.14
C GLN A 203 3.58 2.95 -22.33
N ASN A 204 4.43 2.43 -21.44
CA ASN A 204 4.15 1.29 -20.60
C ASN A 204 4.65 1.51 -19.18
N TYR A 205 4.06 0.77 -18.24
CA TYR A 205 4.57 0.57 -16.88
C TYR A 205 4.83 -0.92 -16.66
N VAL A 206 5.84 -1.24 -15.86
CA VAL A 206 6.02 -2.60 -15.32
C VAL A 206 5.75 -2.52 -13.83
N ALA A 207 4.50 -2.73 -13.46
CA ALA A 207 4.01 -2.52 -12.10
C ALA A 207 4.52 -3.58 -11.11
N MET A 208 4.86 -4.80 -11.59
CA MET A 208 5.44 -5.86 -10.78
C MET A 208 6.41 -6.70 -11.61
N MET A 209 7.47 -7.15 -10.99
CA MET A 209 8.38 -8.19 -11.49
C MET A 209 8.81 -9.06 -10.31
N ASP A 210 8.81 -10.36 -10.53
CA ASP A 210 9.42 -11.31 -9.61
C ASP A 210 9.93 -12.53 -10.38
N TRP A 211 10.78 -13.32 -9.75
CA TRP A 211 11.11 -14.65 -10.26
C TRP A 211 9.90 -15.58 -10.05
N THR A 212 9.75 -16.53 -10.96
CA THR A 212 8.95 -17.71 -10.65
C THR A 212 9.69 -18.54 -9.59
N ASP A 213 9.20 -19.72 -9.19
CA ASP A 213 9.95 -20.57 -8.25
C ASP A 213 11.15 -21.30 -8.90
N ASN A 214 11.57 -20.89 -10.10
CA ASN A 214 12.82 -21.28 -10.73
C ASN A 214 13.63 -20.06 -11.17
N SER A 215 14.91 -20.26 -11.46
CA SER A 215 15.84 -19.19 -11.86
C SER A 215 15.89 -18.93 -13.37
N ASP A 216 15.00 -19.57 -14.14
CA ASP A 216 14.99 -19.47 -15.60
C ASP A 216 13.90 -18.52 -16.12
N GLU A 217 12.88 -18.19 -15.30
CA GLU A 217 11.77 -17.34 -15.72
C GLU A 217 11.41 -16.27 -14.70
N ILE A 218 10.98 -15.12 -15.24
CA ILE A 218 10.49 -13.96 -14.50
C ILE A 218 9.04 -13.72 -14.89
N ILE A 219 8.21 -13.34 -13.91
CA ILE A 219 6.84 -12.89 -14.14
C ILE A 219 6.78 -11.37 -14.10
N LEU A 220 6.07 -10.77 -15.06
CA LEU A 220 5.94 -9.32 -15.22
C LEU A 220 4.47 -8.92 -15.28
N GLN A 221 4.07 -7.85 -14.59
CA GLN A 221 2.83 -7.14 -14.83
C GLN A 221 3.12 -5.92 -15.71
N HIS A 222 2.77 -6.02 -16.98
CA HIS A 222 2.97 -4.98 -17.98
C HIS A 222 1.66 -4.25 -18.25
N LEU A 223 1.61 -2.97 -17.90
CA LEU A 223 0.43 -2.12 -17.99
C LEU A 223 0.64 -1.06 -19.07
N ASN A 224 -0.33 -0.84 -19.94
CA ASN A 224 -0.26 0.25 -20.91
C ASN A 224 -0.44 1.61 -20.22
N ARG A 225 0.00 2.70 -20.86
CA ARG A 225 -0.07 4.05 -20.29
C ARG A 225 -1.49 4.51 -19.94
N LEU A 226 -2.50 4.08 -20.68
CA LEU A 226 -3.91 4.37 -20.35
C LEU A 226 -4.42 3.56 -19.17
N GLN A 227 -3.63 2.62 -18.65
CA GLN A 227 -3.91 1.78 -17.50
C GLN A 227 -5.20 0.95 -17.63
N ASN A 228 -5.67 0.74 -18.86
CA ASN A 228 -6.88 -0.03 -19.14
C ASN A 228 -6.62 -1.41 -19.75
N THR A 229 -5.34 -1.77 -19.92
CA THR A 229 -4.91 -3.09 -20.39
C THR A 229 -3.67 -3.51 -19.61
N LEU A 230 -3.79 -4.58 -18.82
CA LEU A 230 -2.69 -5.20 -18.09
C LEU A 230 -2.42 -6.58 -18.68
N GLN A 231 -1.16 -6.87 -18.98
CA GLN A 231 -0.69 -8.16 -19.44
C GLN A 231 0.22 -8.79 -18.40
N LEU A 232 -0.15 -9.98 -17.93
CA LEU A 232 0.74 -10.81 -17.15
C LEU A 232 1.61 -11.60 -18.12
N MET A 233 2.92 -11.47 -18.00
CA MET A 233 3.88 -12.02 -18.93
C MET A 233 4.90 -12.91 -18.23
N LEU A 234 5.30 -14.01 -18.86
CA LEU A 234 6.49 -14.78 -18.50
C LEU A 234 7.63 -14.41 -19.43
N ALA A 235 8.79 -14.14 -18.85
CA ALA A 235 10.02 -13.78 -19.55
C ALA A 235 11.10 -14.83 -19.27
N ASP A 236 11.73 -15.37 -20.30
CA ASP A 236 12.87 -16.26 -20.20
C ASP A 236 14.13 -15.46 -19.84
N ALA A 237 14.72 -15.74 -18.68
CA ALA A 237 15.84 -14.99 -18.15
C ALA A 237 17.15 -15.17 -18.95
N LYS A 238 17.28 -16.22 -19.77
CA LYS A 238 18.47 -16.54 -20.58
C LYS A 238 18.40 -15.88 -21.96
N THR A 239 17.22 -15.86 -22.58
CA THR A 239 17.04 -15.35 -23.95
C THR A 239 16.45 -13.92 -23.97
N GLY A 240 15.75 -13.51 -22.94
CA GLY A 240 14.96 -12.27 -22.90
C GLY A 240 13.61 -12.36 -23.61
N ASN A 241 13.23 -13.52 -24.14
CA ASN A 241 11.94 -13.69 -24.82
C ASN A 241 10.78 -13.59 -23.83
N VAL A 242 9.70 -12.93 -24.24
CA VAL A 242 8.53 -12.68 -23.39
C VAL A 242 7.28 -13.25 -24.07
N ARG A 243 6.41 -13.87 -23.28
CA ARG A 243 5.08 -14.30 -23.73
C ARG A 243 4.00 -13.88 -22.75
N THR A 244 2.89 -13.38 -23.26
CA THR A 244 1.71 -13.04 -22.45
C THR A 244 0.96 -14.33 -22.06
N ILE A 245 0.56 -14.43 -20.79
CA ILE A 245 -0.23 -15.55 -20.27
C ILE A 245 -1.64 -15.12 -19.83
N VAL A 246 -1.82 -13.88 -19.33
CA VAL A 246 -3.14 -13.33 -19.00
C VAL A 246 -3.23 -11.92 -19.54
N THR A 247 -4.40 -11.52 -20.02
CA THR A 247 -4.73 -10.13 -20.37
C THR A 247 -5.99 -9.71 -19.63
N GLU A 248 -5.87 -8.67 -18.81
CA GLU A 248 -7.00 -7.98 -18.19
C GLU A 248 -7.27 -6.69 -18.95
N LYS A 249 -8.55 -6.40 -19.17
CA LYS A 249 -9.00 -5.15 -19.80
C LYS A 249 -10.18 -4.57 -19.03
N ASP A 250 -10.25 -3.26 -18.99
CA ASP A 250 -11.33 -2.53 -18.37
C ASP A 250 -11.59 -1.23 -19.13
N ASP A 251 -12.85 -0.80 -19.27
CA ASP A 251 -13.20 0.44 -19.97
C ASP A 251 -12.79 1.70 -19.17
N ALA A 252 -12.59 1.55 -17.85
CA ALA A 252 -12.07 2.60 -16.98
C ALA A 252 -10.56 2.42 -16.77
N TRP A 253 -10.17 1.60 -15.82
CA TRP A 253 -8.77 1.21 -15.55
C TRP A 253 -8.73 -0.20 -14.99
N VAL A 254 -7.63 -0.91 -15.19
CA VAL A 254 -7.37 -2.20 -14.54
C VAL A 254 -6.76 -1.94 -13.17
N GLU A 255 -7.32 -2.54 -12.13
CA GLU A 255 -6.73 -2.47 -10.79
C GLU A 255 -5.45 -3.31 -10.73
N VAL A 256 -4.38 -2.73 -10.18
CA VAL A 256 -3.07 -3.40 -10.10
C VAL A 256 -2.85 -3.97 -8.70
N PHE A 257 -2.89 -5.29 -8.58
CA PHE A 257 -2.67 -6.02 -7.33
C PHE A 257 -1.23 -6.52 -7.24
N MET A 258 -0.29 -5.63 -6.98
CA MET A 258 1.15 -5.90 -7.12
C MET A 258 1.67 -7.07 -6.27
N GLN A 259 1.16 -7.28 -5.07
CA GLN A 259 1.68 -8.28 -4.13
C GLN A 259 0.74 -9.47 -3.91
N GLN A 260 -0.30 -9.60 -4.72
CA GLN A 260 -1.37 -10.59 -4.46
C GLN A 260 -1.36 -11.77 -5.41
N MET A 261 -0.39 -11.84 -6.29
CA MET A 261 -0.11 -13.04 -7.05
C MET A 261 0.70 -14.03 -6.19
N ARG A 262 0.33 -15.31 -6.22
CA ARG A 262 1.04 -16.40 -5.54
C ARG A 262 1.10 -17.63 -6.43
N TRP A 263 2.31 -18.13 -6.69
CA TRP A 263 2.48 -19.46 -7.29
C TRP A 263 2.01 -20.53 -6.30
N LEU A 264 1.34 -21.54 -6.84
CA LEU A 264 0.97 -22.74 -6.10
C LEU A 264 2.02 -23.84 -6.36
N SER A 265 2.15 -24.77 -5.42
CA SER A 265 3.18 -25.83 -5.44
C SER A 265 3.30 -26.52 -6.79
N GLY A 266 4.53 -26.70 -7.23
CA GLY A 266 4.87 -27.28 -8.51
C GLY A 266 4.68 -26.34 -9.70
N ASN A 267 4.45 -25.04 -9.50
CA ASN A 267 4.40 -24.00 -10.55
C ASN A 267 3.41 -24.26 -11.69
N LYS A 268 2.41 -25.10 -11.45
CA LYS A 268 1.40 -25.44 -12.47
C LYS A 268 0.28 -24.40 -12.53
N ASN A 269 -0.01 -23.78 -11.41
CA ASN A 269 -1.07 -22.78 -11.27
C ASN A 269 -0.58 -21.61 -10.43
N PHE A 270 -1.31 -20.50 -10.49
CA PHE A 270 -1.11 -19.36 -9.61
C PHE A 270 -2.45 -18.75 -9.20
N LEU A 271 -2.46 -18.03 -8.07
CA LEU A 271 -3.57 -17.20 -7.64
C LEU A 271 -3.45 -15.84 -8.31
N TRP A 272 -4.59 -15.35 -8.80
CA TRP A 272 -4.70 -14.07 -9.46
C TRP A 272 -5.94 -13.31 -8.97
N MET A 273 -5.78 -12.05 -8.56
CA MET A 273 -6.92 -11.18 -8.27
C MET A 273 -7.38 -10.46 -9.53
N SER A 274 -8.69 -10.44 -9.75
CA SER A 274 -9.31 -9.82 -10.92
C SER A 274 -10.71 -9.30 -10.61
N GLU A 275 -11.10 -8.22 -11.29
CA GLU A 275 -12.46 -7.65 -11.24
C GLU A 275 -13.34 -8.07 -12.44
N ARG A 276 -12.94 -9.11 -13.16
CA ARG A 276 -13.57 -9.54 -14.44
C ARG A 276 -15.05 -9.89 -14.34
N ASP A 277 -15.54 -10.21 -13.16
CA ASP A 277 -16.94 -10.55 -12.88
C ASP A 277 -17.71 -9.44 -12.10
N GLY A 278 -17.09 -8.26 -11.95
CA GLY A 278 -17.70 -7.12 -11.27
C GLY A 278 -17.31 -6.94 -9.80
N TRP A 279 -16.57 -7.91 -9.23
CA TRP A 279 -16.03 -7.88 -7.87
C TRP A 279 -14.53 -8.18 -7.87
N GLN A 280 -13.82 -7.72 -6.86
CA GLN A 280 -12.44 -8.15 -6.64
C GLN A 280 -12.43 -9.58 -6.11
N HIS A 281 -12.16 -10.54 -6.97
CA HIS A 281 -12.15 -11.95 -6.63
C HIS A 281 -10.79 -12.60 -6.90
N VAL A 282 -10.55 -13.73 -6.22
CA VAL A 282 -9.35 -14.55 -6.44
C VAL A 282 -9.71 -15.72 -7.35
N TYR A 283 -8.87 -15.91 -8.35
CA TYR A 283 -8.92 -17.02 -9.31
C TYR A 283 -7.67 -17.87 -9.17
N THR A 284 -7.78 -19.17 -9.39
CA THR A 284 -6.65 -20.00 -9.80
C THR A 284 -6.59 -20.00 -11.31
N ILE A 285 -5.38 -19.86 -11.85
CA ILE A 285 -5.13 -19.86 -13.30
C ILE A 285 -3.95 -20.79 -13.56
N ALA A 286 -4.02 -21.59 -14.63
CA ALA A 286 -2.91 -22.43 -15.05
C ALA A 286 -1.72 -21.56 -15.53
N ARG A 287 -0.49 -22.09 -15.44
CA ARG A 287 0.75 -21.39 -15.80
C ARG A 287 0.75 -20.83 -17.23
N ASP A 288 0.02 -21.45 -18.14
CA ASP A 288 -0.12 -20.97 -19.52
C ASP A 288 -1.22 -19.92 -19.70
N GLY A 289 -1.92 -19.55 -18.63
CA GLY A 289 -3.04 -18.60 -18.63
C GLY A 289 -4.41 -19.23 -18.87
N SER A 290 -4.47 -20.56 -19.07
CA SER A 290 -5.74 -21.28 -19.26
C SER A 290 -6.41 -21.61 -17.91
N ASN A 291 -7.62 -22.19 -17.99
CA ASN A 291 -8.35 -22.78 -16.85
C ASN A 291 -8.53 -21.83 -15.66
N ALA A 292 -8.90 -20.57 -15.91
CA ALA A 292 -9.24 -19.64 -14.84
C ALA A 292 -10.46 -20.13 -14.06
N LYS A 293 -10.30 -20.38 -12.76
CA LYS A 293 -11.35 -20.86 -11.87
C LYS A 293 -11.53 -19.91 -10.69
N LEU A 294 -12.76 -19.45 -10.46
CA LEU A 294 -13.13 -18.61 -9.33
C LEU A 294 -13.02 -19.35 -8.00
N ILE A 295 -12.30 -18.77 -7.02
CA ILE A 295 -12.06 -19.34 -5.69
C ILE A 295 -12.92 -18.68 -4.61
N THR A 296 -13.27 -17.40 -4.79
CA THR A 296 -13.97 -16.60 -3.78
C THR A 296 -15.33 -16.12 -4.32
N PRO A 297 -16.28 -17.04 -4.61
CA PRO A 297 -17.55 -16.66 -5.19
C PRO A 297 -18.42 -15.85 -4.20
N GLY A 298 -19.18 -14.88 -4.72
CA GLY A 298 -20.14 -14.08 -3.93
C GLY A 298 -20.24 -12.64 -4.40
N ASN A 299 -21.13 -11.88 -3.81
CA ASN A 299 -21.30 -10.45 -4.10
C ASN A 299 -20.49 -9.61 -3.10
N PHE A 300 -19.19 -9.73 -3.13
CA PHE A 300 -18.27 -9.01 -2.25
C PHE A 300 -16.88 -8.90 -2.86
N ASP A 301 -16.11 -7.94 -2.38
CA ASP A 301 -14.70 -7.79 -2.75
C ASP A 301 -13.78 -8.54 -1.76
N VAL A 302 -12.82 -9.28 -2.30
CA VAL A 302 -11.61 -9.67 -1.57
C VAL A 302 -10.70 -8.44 -1.49
N ILE A 303 -10.40 -8.00 -0.28
CA ILE A 303 -9.60 -6.79 -0.05
C ILE A 303 -8.11 -7.11 -0.14
N SER A 304 -7.71 -8.26 0.44
CA SER A 304 -6.33 -8.73 0.36
C SER A 304 -6.23 -10.23 0.63
N ILE A 305 -5.26 -10.89 0.02
CA ILE A 305 -4.86 -12.27 0.34
C ILE A 305 -3.98 -12.24 1.59
N SER A 306 -4.37 -13.00 2.63
CA SER A 306 -3.63 -13.08 3.89
C SER A 306 -2.66 -14.27 3.95
N SER A 307 -3.09 -15.44 3.46
CA SER A 307 -2.24 -16.65 3.43
C SER A 307 -2.81 -17.71 2.48
N VAL A 308 -1.94 -18.62 2.07
CA VAL A 308 -2.31 -19.82 1.30
C VAL A 308 -1.82 -21.05 2.08
N ASP A 309 -2.75 -21.90 2.45
CA ASP A 309 -2.50 -23.20 3.07
C ASP A 309 -2.74 -24.30 2.04
N GLU A 310 -1.73 -24.57 1.21
CA GLU A 310 -1.84 -25.59 0.17
C GLU A 310 -2.07 -26.99 0.73
N PRO A 311 -1.34 -27.46 1.78
CA PRO A 311 -1.61 -28.76 2.37
C PRO A 311 -3.03 -28.91 2.93
N GLY A 312 -3.57 -27.85 3.53
CA GLY A 312 -4.94 -27.82 4.05
C GLY A 312 -6.00 -27.51 2.97
N GLY A 313 -5.59 -27.06 1.79
CA GLY A 313 -6.47 -26.68 0.69
C GLY A 313 -7.24 -25.40 0.91
N TRP A 314 -6.66 -24.40 1.62
CA TRP A 314 -7.35 -23.15 1.98
C TRP A 314 -6.62 -21.89 1.50
N LEU A 315 -7.43 -20.93 1.03
CA LEU A 315 -7.05 -19.54 0.84
C LEU A 315 -7.64 -18.71 2.00
N TYR A 316 -6.80 -17.97 2.72
CA TYR A 316 -7.21 -16.99 3.73
C TYR A 316 -7.13 -15.57 3.16
N TYR A 317 -8.17 -14.76 3.38
CA TYR A 317 -8.25 -13.42 2.82
C TYR A 317 -9.10 -12.49 3.70
N ILE A 318 -8.90 -11.19 3.53
CA ILE A 318 -9.73 -10.16 4.16
C ILE A 318 -10.89 -9.81 3.23
N ALA A 319 -12.09 -9.77 3.76
CA ALA A 319 -13.31 -9.33 3.08
C ALA A 319 -14.30 -8.74 4.08
N SER A 320 -15.33 -8.07 3.56
CA SER A 320 -16.42 -7.54 4.37
C SER A 320 -17.77 -7.54 3.60
N PRO A 321 -18.36 -8.70 3.35
CA PRO A 321 -19.56 -8.85 2.52
C PRO A 321 -20.77 -8.05 3.03
N GLU A 322 -20.91 -7.91 4.35
CA GLU A 322 -22.09 -7.33 5.00
C GLU A 322 -21.95 -5.84 5.29
N ASN A 323 -20.70 -5.37 5.51
CA ASN A 323 -20.46 -4.00 5.95
C ASN A 323 -19.14 -3.45 5.40
N ALA A 324 -19.22 -2.56 4.42
CA ALA A 324 -18.07 -1.98 3.75
C ALA A 324 -17.14 -1.15 4.67
N THR A 325 -17.61 -0.79 5.87
CA THR A 325 -16.81 -0.01 6.84
C THR A 325 -15.93 -0.88 7.75
N GLN A 326 -16.04 -2.20 7.65
CA GLN A 326 -15.36 -3.16 8.52
C GLN A 326 -14.49 -4.14 7.72
N ARG A 327 -13.64 -4.93 8.40
CA ARG A 327 -12.72 -5.90 7.78
C ARG A 327 -12.65 -7.18 8.61
N TYR A 328 -12.78 -8.35 7.93
CA TYR A 328 -12.83 -9.65 8.57
C TYR A 328 -12.01 -10.69 7.82
N LEU A 329 -11.46 -11.67 8.53
CA LEU A 329 -10.79 -12.81 7.94
C LEU A 329 -11.82 -13.84 7.49
N TYR A 330 -11.70 -14.23 6.22
CA TYR A 330 -12.42 -15.33 5.59
C TYR A 330 -11.46 -16.39 5.08
N ARG A 331 -11.98 -17.56 4.76
CA ARG A 331 -11.27 -18.56 3.96
C ARG A 331 -12.20 -19.21 2.94
N SER A 332 -11.63 -19.65 1.84
CA SER A 332 -12.29 -20.44 0.79
C SER A 332 -11.42 -21.64 0.40
N ARG A 333 -12.03 -22.68 -0.13
CA ARG A 333 -11.28 -23.80 -0.66
C ARG A 333 -10.49 -23.41 -1.91
N LEU A 334 -9.23 -23.84 -2.01
CA LEU A 334 -8.39 -23.59 -3.19
C LEU A 334 -8.91 -24.28 -4.47
N ASP A 335 -9.74 -25.30 -4.32
CA ASP A 335 -10.44 -25.94 -5.42
C ASP A 335 -11.76 -25.23 -5.80
N GLY A 336 -12.09 -24.11 -5.14
CA GLY A 336 -13.31 -23.33 -5.38
C GLY A 336 -14.60 -24.04 -4.96
N SER A 337 -14.52 -25.11 -4.17
CA SER A 337 -15.70 -25.81 -3.64
C SER A 337 -16.21 -25.14 -2.36
N GLY A 338 -17.53 -25.25 -2.14
CA GLY A 338 -18.17 -24.72 -0.92
C GLY A 338 -18.32 -23.19 -0.90
N ALA A 339 -18.94 -22.71 0.16
CA ALA A 339 -19.11 -21.27 0.40
C ALA A 339 -17.92 -20.70 1.19
N PRO A 340 -17.62 -19.39 1.05
CA PRO A 340 -16.67 -18.68 1.91
C PRO A 340 -17.03 -18.82 3.40
N GLU A 341 -16.04 -19.09 4.23
CA GLU A 341 -16.20 -19.22 5.69
C GLU A 341 -15.56 -18.05 6.42
N ARG A 342 -16.31 -17.33 7.25
CA ARG A 342 -15.77 -16.30 8.13
C ARG A 342 -15.02 -16.95 9.30
N ILE A 343 -13.76 -16.54 9.50
CA ILE A 343 -12.90 -16.99 10.58
C ILE A 343 -12.99 -16.05 11.79
N THR A 344 -13.02 -14.74 11.54
CA THR A 344 -13.25 -13.75 12.61
C THR A 344 -14.60 -14.02 13.27
N PRO A 345 -14.69 -14.11 14.63
CA PRO A 345 -15.94 -14.33 15.33
C PRO A 345 -17.02 -13.29 14.95
N SER A 346 -18.27 -13.73 14.83
CA SER A 346 -19.37 -12.88 14.36
C SER A 346 -19.68 -11.70 15.30
N GLU A 347 -19.47 -11.91 16.60
CA GLU A 347 -19.68 -10.91 17.65
C GLU A 347 -18.59 -9.83 17.71
N GLN A 348 -17.45 -10.06 17.06
CA GLN A 348 -16.36 -9.08 16.98
C GLN A 348 -16.53 -8.21 15.74
N THR A 349 -17.20 -7.06 15.89
CA THR A 349 -17.33 -6.07 14.83
C THR A 349 -16.16 -5.08 14.85
N GLY A 350 -15.73 -4.59 13.69
CA GLY A 350 -14.65 -3.61 13.57
C GLY A 350 -13.63 -3.96 12.49
N TRP A 351 -12.40 -3.58 12.73
CA TRP A 351 -11.31 -3.71 11.78
C TRP A 351 -10.28 -4.74 12.26
N HIS A 352 -10.12 -5.79 11.46
CA HIS A 352 -9.26 -6.92 11.79
C HIS A 352 -8.17 -7.10 10.74
N ASN A 353 -6.94 -7.29 11.21
CA ASN A 353 -5.78 -7.69 10.41
C ASN A 353 -5.15 -8.94 11.01
N TYR A 354 -4.61 -9.79 10.14
CA TYR A 354 -4.01 -11.05 10.54
C TYR A 354 -2.66 -11.25 9.85
N ASN A 355 -1.61 -11.39 10.65
CA ASN A 355 -0.31 -11.86 10.17
C ASN A 355 -0.25 -13.38 10.44
N ILE A 356 -0.51 -14.15 9.40
CA ILE A 356 -0.66 -15.60 9.46
C ILE A 356 0.71 -16.27 9.29
N SER A 357 1.02 -17.25 10.14
CA SER A 357 2.26 -18.03 10.05
C SER A 357 2.33 -18.82 8.74
N PRO A 358 3.54 -19.17 8.25
CA PRO A 358 3.72 -19.96 7.02
C PRO A 358 2.99 -21.30 7.02
N THR A 359 2.73 -21.88 8.20
CA THR A 359 1.97 -23.12 8.38
C THR A 359 0.47 -22.92 8.46
N SER A 360 -0.02 -21.69 8.35
CA SER A 360 -1.43 -21.28 8.51
C SER A 360 -2.10 -21.77 9.81
N ARG A 361 -1.30 -22.20 10.80
CA ARG A 361 -1.78 -22.69 12.09
C ARG A 361 -1.96 -21.58 13.12
N TRP A 362 -1.12 -20.54 13.05
CA TRP A 362 -1.07 -19.44 14.00
C TRP A 362 -1.23 -18.11 13.29
N ALA A 363 -1.77 -17.11 13.98
CA ALA A 363 -1.75 -15.74 13.50
C ALA A 363 -1.54 -14.75 14.63
N VAL A 364 -0.83 -13.66 14.34
CA VAL A 364 -0.92 -12.45 15.13
C VAL A 364 -2.12 -11.67 14.62
N HIS A 365 -3.15 -11.58 15.43
CA HIS A 365 -4.38 -10.86 15.16
C HIS A 365 -4.29 -9.45 15.75
N ASN A 366 -4.55 -8.44 14.93
CA ASN A 366 -4.70 -7.05 15.34
C ASN A 366 -6.16 -6.63 15.15
N TYR A 367 -6.78 -6.15 16.19
CA TYR A 367 -8.18 -5.72 16.22
C TYR A 367 -8.31 -4.32 16.78
N SER A 368 -9.13 -3.50 16.15
CA SER A 368 -9.57 -2.19 16.65
C SER A 368 -10.99 -1.87 16.17
N SER A 369 -11.61 -0.86 16.76
CA SER A 369 -12.81 -0.23 16.21
C SER A 369 -12.70 1.28 16.38
N PHE A 370 -13.67 2.04 15.90
CA PHE A 370 -13.63 3.51 15.90
C PHE A 370 -13.26 4.12 17.26
N SER A 371 -13.70 3.52 18.34
CA SER A 371 -13.44 3.97 19.73
C SER A 371 -12.58 3.02 20.56
N LYS A 372 -12.11 1.91 19.97
CA LYS A 372 -11.27 0.93 20.67
C LYS A 372 -9.86 0.96 20.08
N VAL A 373 -8.88 1.19 20.96
CA VAL A 373 -7.46 1.15 20.59
C VAL A 373 -7.04 -0.24 20.10
N PRO A 374 -5.98 -0.38 19.29
CA PRO A 374 -5.54 -1.66 18.78
C PRO A 374 -5.18 -2.66 19.89
N ARG A 375 -5.65 -3.89 19.72
CA ARG A 375 -5.32 -5.05 20.56
C ARG A 375 -4.62 -6.10 19.72
N PHE A 376 -3.57 -6.71 20.25
CA PHE A 376 -2.77 -7.72 19.57
C PHE A 376 -2.85 -9.04 20.32
N GLU A 377 -3.19 -10.11 19.58
CA GLU A 377 -3.39 -11.44 20.13
C GLU A 377 -2.69 -12.49 19.25
N LEU A 378 -2.09 -13.48 19.89
CA LEU A 378 -1.70 -14.71 19.21
C LEU A 378 -2.90 -15.64 19.23
N ILE A 379 -3.35 -16.06 18.07
CA ILE A 379 -4.49 -16.97 17.91
C ILE A 379 -4.08 -18.27 17.22
N ASN A 380 -4.78 -19.33 17.56
CA ASN A 380 -4.72 -20.61 16.86
C ASN A 380 -5.85 -20.65 15.83
N LEU A 381 -5.51 -20.66 14.53
CA LEU A 381 -6.50 -20.63 13.44
C LEU A 381 -7.25 -21.96 13.29
N THR A 382 -6.71 -23.07 13.77
CA THR A 382 -7.36 -24.39 13.68
C THR A 382 -8.63 -24.46 14.51
N ASN A 383 -8.57 -23.99 15.74
CA ASN A 383 -9.70 -23.98 16.70
C ASN A 383 -10.24 -22.56 16.98
N LYS A 384 -9.74 -21.55 16.30
CA LYS A 384 -10.15 -20.14 16.39
C LYS A 384 -10.03 -19.54 17.81
N SER A 385 -9.10 -20.07 18.63
CA SER A 385 -8.95 -19.63 20.03
C SER A 385 -7.81 -18.66 20.21
N VAL A 386 -7.99 -17.69 21.13
CA VAL A 386 -6.91 -16.83 21.59
C VAL A 386 -5.98 -17.65 22.49
N VAL A 387 -4.70 -17.72 22.12
CA VAL A 387 -3.66 -18.42 22.87
C VAL A 387 -3.05 -17.47 23.93
N ARG A 388 -2.82 -16.23 23.51
CA ARG A 388 -2.22 -15.22 24.38
C ARG A 388 -2.55 -13.81 23.88
N THR A 389 -2.94 -12.93 24.77
CA THR A 389 -2.91 -11.49 24.51
C THR A 389 -1.45 -11.02 24.57
N MET A 390 -0.96 -10.45 23.47
CA MET A 390 0.40 -9.92 23.36
C MET A 390 0.46 -8.48 23.86
N MET A 391 -0.57 -7.68 23.48
CA MET A 391 -0.73 -6.29 23.90
C MET A 391 -2.22 -5.94 23.87
N ASP A 392 -2.77 -5.49 24.98
CA ASP A 392 -4.17 -5.06 25.09
C ASP A 392 -4.36 -3.54 25.04
N ASN A 393 -3.28 -2.78 25.25
CA ASN A 393 -3.28 -1.32 25.35
C ASN A 393 -4.28 -0.78 26.39
N ALA A 394 -4.55 -1.53 27.47
CA ALA A 394 -5.57 -1.22 28.46
C ALA A 394 -5.37 0.17 29.09
N GLU A 395 -4.13 0.55 29.40
CA GLU A 395 -3.84 1.88 29.95
C GLU A 395 -4.12 3.01 28.95
N LEU A 396 -3.83 2.79 27.67
CA LEU A 396 -4.19 3.75 26.61
C LEU A 396 -5.72 3.83 26.47
N GLN A 397 -6.41 2.68 26.45
CA GLN A 397 -7.89 2.65 26.39
C GLN A 397 -8.51 3.41 27.55
N LYS A 398 -8.00 3.21 28.77
CA LYS A 398 -8.46 3.93 29.96
C LYS A 398 -8.28 5.46 29.84
N LYS A 399 -7.14 5.91 29.29
CA LYS A 399 -6.92 7.35 29.01
C LYS A 399 -7.89 7.87 27.95
N VAL A 400 -8.10 7.12 26.87
CA VAL A 400 -9.09 7.46 25.83
C VAL A 400 -10.49 7.53 26.41
N ASP A 401 -10.89 6.56 27.24
CA ASP A 401 -12.22 6.55 27.85
C ASP A 401 -12.42 7.69 28.85
N ALA A 402 -11.35 8.13 29.51
CA ALA A 402 -11.40 9.28 30.41
C ALA A 402 -11.65 10.61 29.70
N ILE A 403 -11.13 10.78 28.48
CA ILE A 403 -11.33 12.00 27.68
C ILE A 403 -12.51 11.89 26.72
N ARG A 404 -12.87 10.67 26.30
CA ARG A 404 -13.99 10.42 25.41
C ARG A 404 -15.31 10.64 26.12
N LYS A 405 -15.94 11.77 25.87
CA LYS A 405 -17.30 12.08 26.34
C LYS A 405 -18.27 12.34 25.19
N ALA A 406 -17.77 12.32 23.96
CA ALA A 406 -18.53 12.60 22.75
C ALA A 406 -19.12 11.31 22.16
N PRO A 407 -20.45 11.19 22.03
CA PRO A 407 -21.07 10.05 21.35
C PRO A 407 -20.73 10.06 19.87
N HIS A 408 -20.53 8.87 19.32
CA HIS A 408 -20.35 8.69 17.87
C HIS A 408 -21.31 7.64 17.34
N GLU A 409 -21.61 7.72 16.05
CA GLU A 409 -22.48 6.75 15.37
C GLU A 409 -22.05 6.60 13.91
N PHE A 410 -22.26 5.40 13.37
CA PHE A 410 -22.27 5.15 11.93
C PHE A 410 -23.68 5.28 11.41
N PHE A 411 -23.83 5.78 10.19
CA PHE A 411 -25.14 5.98 9.56
C PHE A 411 -25.06 5.67 8.06
N ARG A 412 -26.24 5.51 7.47
CA ARG A 412 -26.40 5.48 6.02
C ARG A 412 -27.34 6.59 5.57
N VAL A 413 -26.99 7.22 4.44
CA VAL A 413 -27.77 8.30 3.84
C VAL A 413 -28.08 7.98 2.37
N ASP A 414 -29.36 8.04 2.01
CA ASP A 414 -29.82 7.95 0.63
C ASP A 414 -29.63 9.31 -0.05
N VAL A 415 -28.95 9.31 -1.20
CA VAL A 415 -28.68 10.52 -2.00
C VAL A 415 -29.48 10.56 -3.30
N GLY A 416 -30.44 9.66 -3.45
CA GLY A 416 -31.27 9.47 -4.66
C GLY A 416 -30.62 8.50 -5.67
N GLY A 417 -31.39 8.10 -6.70
CA GLY A 417 -30.91 7.21 -7.74
C GLY A 417 -30.48 5.82 -7.26
N ASN A 418 -31.10 5.30 -6.19
CA ASN A 418 -30.74 4.04 -5.52
C ASN A 418 -29.31 4.01 -4.96
N VAL A 419 -28.75 5.18 -4.62
CA VAL A 419 -27.40 5.29 -4.06
C VAL A 419 -27.49 5.60 -2.58
N THR A 420 -26.96 4.71 -1.75
CA THR A 420 -26.81 4.89 -0.30
C THR A 420 -25.34 4.99 0.05
N LEU A 421 -24.97 6.04 0.77
CA LEU A 421 -23.61 6.31 1.22
C LEU A 421 -23.46 5.93 2.70
N ASP A 422 -22.28 5.40 3.06
CA ASP A 422 -21.91 5.16 4.45
C ASP A 422 -21.27 6.42 5.03
N GLY A 423 -21.53 6.70 6.31
CA GLY A 423 -20.96 7.82 7.04
C GLY A 423 -20.78 7.52 8.52
N TRP A 424 -19.99 8.36 9.19
CA TRP A 424 -19.91 8.43 10.64
C TRP A 424 -20.03 9.86 11.13
N MET A 425 -20.43 10.06 12.39
CA MET A 425 -20.40 11.36 13.05
C MET A 425 -20.03 11.24 14.53
N ILE A 426 -19.36 12.27 15.04
CA ILE A 426 -19.05 12.51 16.46
C ILE A 426 -19.86 13.74 16.87
N LYS A 427 -20.65 13.60 17.95
CA LYS A 427 -21.50 14.68 18.49
C LYS A 427 -20.82 15.34 19.70
N PRO A 428 -21.18 16.59 20.07
CA PRO A 428 -20.68 17.21 21.30
C PRO A 428 -20.91 16.36 22.56
N PRO A 429 -20.07 16.46 23.60
CA PRO A 429 -20.25 15.70 24.85
C PRO A 429 -21.62 15.90 25.50
N ASN A 430 -22.12 17.13 25.49
CA ASN A 430 -23.43 17.52 26.04
C ASN A 430 -24.46 17.70 24.91
N PHE A 431 -24.52 16.73 24.01
CA PHE A 431 -25.42 16.78 22.87
C PHE A 431 -26.89 16.88 23.29
N ASP A 432 -27.59 17.87 22.77
CA ASP A 432 -29.02 18.08 22.94
C ASP A 432 -29.68 18.07 21.55
N PRO A 433 -30.56 17.11 21.25
CA PRO A 433 -31.18 16.99 19.92
C PRO A 433 -32.08 18.18 19.55
N ASN A 434 -32.44 19.04 20.49
CA ASN A 434 -33.25 20.23 20.27
C ASN A 434 -32.41 21.49 19.92
N LYS A 435 -31.09 21.38 20.00
CA LYS A 435 -30.17 22.47 19.63
C LYS A 435 -29.64 22.27 18.22
N LYS A 436 -29.20 23.37 17.60
CA LYS A 436 -28.52 23.36 16.30
C LYS A 436 -27.00 23.49 16.46
N TYR A 437 -26.27 22.61 15.81
CA TYR A 437 -24.81 22.55 15.88
C TYR A 437 -24.19 22.80 14.50
N PRO A 438 -23.07 23.56 14.43
CA PRO A 438 -22.25 23.60 13.22
C PRO A 438 -21.70 22.20 12.95
N VAL A 439 -21.60 21.83 11.67
CA VAL A 439 -21.05 20.54 11.27
C VAL A 439 -19.84 20.73 10.34
N LEU A 440 -18.78 19.98 10.62
CA LEU A 440 -17.57 19.92 9.80
C LEU A 440 -17.42 18.53 9.19
N PHE A 441 -17.50 18.44 7.86
CA PHE A 441 -17.31 17.19 7.15
C PHE A 441 -15.85 17.01 6.77
N PHE A 442 -15.27 15.86 7.13
CA PHE A 442 -14.00 15.37 6.61
C PHE A 442 -14.25 14.56 5.33
N VAL A 443 -13.47 14.81 4.30
CA VAL A 443 -13.60 14.11 3.02
C VAL A 443 -12.23 13.75 2.44
N TYR A 444 -12.13 12.58 1.81
CA TYR A 444 -11.11 12.29 0.81
C TYR A 444 -11.76 12.23 -0.58
N GLY A 445 -12.69 11.31 -0.80
CA GLY A 445 -13.63 11.32 -1.92
C GLY A 445 -13.08 10.83 -3.27
N GLU A 446 -11.87 10.28 -3.30
CA GLU A 446 -11.19 9.76 -4.49
C GLU A 446 -10.77 8.28 -4.31
N PRO A 447 -10.37 7.56 -5.39
CA PRO A 447 -10.11 6.12 -5.33
C PRO A 447 -8.99 5.67 -4.38
N ALA A 448 -8.10 6.58 -3.95
CA ALA A 448 -6.94 6.23 -3.14
C ALA A 448 -7.24 6.03 -1.65
N SER A 449 -8.38 6.53 -1.11
CA SER A 449 -8.67 6.40 0.32
C SER A 449 -10.15 6.31 0.66
N GLN A 450 -10.46 5.40 1.59
CA GLN A 450 -11.74 5.28 2.28
C GLN A 450 -11.64 6.00 3.63
N THR A 451 -12.60 6.88 3.95
CA THR A 451 -12.63 7.65 5.22
C THR A 451 -13.65 7.11 6.22
N VAL A 452 -14.65 6.37 5.77
CA VAL A 452 -15.67 5.77 6.63
C VAL A 452 -15.29 4.35 6.97
N VAL A 453 -14.49 4.22 8.03
CA VAL A 453 -13.95 2.93 8.51
C VAL A 453 -14.15 2.77 10.01
N ASP A 454 -14.59 1.58 10.43
CA ASP A 454 -14.74 1.22 11.84
C ASP A 454 -13.40 0.71 12.39
N SER A 455 -12.41 1.59 12.42
CA SER A 455 -11.08 1.35 12.94
C SER A 455 -10.63 2.49 13.84
N TRP A 456 -9.61 2.25 14.67
CA TRP A 456 -8.99 3.29 15.49
C TRP A 456 -8.37 4.40 14.61
N GLN A 457 -8.81 5.64 14.82
CA GLN A 457 -8.44 6.79 13.99
C GLN A 457 -7.14 7.49 14.48
N GLY A 458 -6.47 6.97 15.52
CA GLY A 458 -5.22 7.56 15.99
C GLY A 458 -5.35 9.01 16.46
N ASP A 459 -4.41 9.85 16.04
CA ASP A 459 -4.34 11.26 16.44
C ASP A 459 -5.52 12.08 15.88
N ASP A 460 -6.06 11.73 14.73
CA ASP A 460 -7.22 12.41 14.15
C ASP A 460 -8.44 12.30 15.05
N TYR A 461 -8.60 11.17 15.76
CA TYR A 461 -9.69 10.99 16.70
C TYR A 461 -9.65 12.04 17.82
N PHE A 462 -8.47 12.34 18.37
CA PHE A 462 -8.32 13.35 19.42
C PHE A 462 -8.60 14.78 18.90
N TRP A 463 -8.21 15.07 17.68
CA TRP A 463 -8.56 16.35 17.06
C TRP A 463 -10.06 16.48 16.85
N TYR A 464 -10.73 15.45 16.41
CA TYR A 464 -12.20 15.42 16.29
C TYR A 464 -12.89 15.60 17.64
N LEU A 465 -12.41 14.94 18.69
CA LEU A 465 -12.94 15.09 20.04
C LEU A 465 -12.75 16.53 20.58
N MET A 466 -11.61 17.14 20.31
CA MET A 466 -11.33 18.53 20.69
C MET A 466 -12.35 19.48 20.04
N LEU A 467 -12.64 19.33 18.77
CA LEU A 467 -13.64 20.14 18.07
C LEU A 467 -15.07 19.86 18.58
N ALA A 468 -15.37 18.59 18.87
CA ALA A 468 -16.66 18.21 19.45
C ALA A 468 -16.90 18.86 20.82
N GLN A 469 -15.86 18.96 21.66
CA GLN A 469 -15.93 19.70 22.94
C GLN A 469 -16.21 21.20 22.76
N GLN A 470 -15.85 21.78 21.62
CA GLN A 470 -16.17 23.16 21.27
C GLN A 470 -17.57 23.33 20.65
N GLY A 471 -18.34 22.24 20.60
CA GLY A 471 -19.73 22.29 20.12
C GLY A 471 -19.92 22.02 18.63
N TYR A 472 -18.90 21.51 17.93
CA TYR A 472 -19.04 21.07 16.54
C TYR A 472 -19.52 19.61 16.46
N ILE A 473 -20.30 19.30 15.45
CA ILE A 473 -20.45 17.93 14.98
C ILE A 473 -19.38 17.69 13.91
N ILE A 474 -18.63 16.59 14.04
CA ILE A 474 -17.66 16.17 13.03
C ILE A 474 -18.22 14.94 12.34
N ALA A 475 -18.19 14.92 11.02
CA ALA A 475 -18.73 13.81 10.23
C ALA A 475 -17.85 13.50 9.03
N SER A 476 -18.00 12.31 8.49
CA SER A 476 -17.41 11.92 7.21
C SER A 476 -18.39 11.05 6.44
N ILE A 477 -18.31 11.10 5.11
CA ILE A 477 -19.14 10.33 4.19
C ILE A 477 -18.27 9.81 3.05
N ASP A 478 -18.36 8.52 2.74
CA ASP A 478 -17.75 7.94 1.55
C ASP A 478 -18.72 8.02 0.37
N ASN A 479 -18.36 8.82 -0.62
CA ASN A 479 -19.08 8.91 -1.88
C ASN A 479 -18.73 7.76 -2.84
N ARG A 480 -19.48 7.62 -3.94
CA ARG A 480 -19.09 6.73 -5.03
C ARG A 480 -17.70 7.09 -5.57
N GLY A 481 -16.95 6.07 -5.99
CA GLY A 481 -15.57 6.21 -6.47
C GLY A 481 -14.50 6.01 -5.39
N THR A 482 -14.87 5.96 -4.09
CA THR A 482 -13.93 5.56 -3.03
C THR A 482 -13.61 4.06 -3.11
N PRO A 483 -12.47 3.60 -2.54
CA PRO A 483 -12.06 2.19 -2.58
C PRO A 483 -12.82 1.31 -1.56
N ALA A 484 -14.00 1.75 -1.10
CA ALA A 484 -14.86 0.92 -0.29
C ALA A 484 -15.16 -0.40 -1.02
N PRO A 485 -15.18 -1.56 -0.33
CA PRO A 485 -15.37 -2.87 -0.96
C PRO A 485 -16.85 -3.09 -1.35
N ARG A 486 -17.29 -2.35 -2.35
CA ARG A 486 -18.68 -2.31 -2.87
C ARG A 486 -18.73 -2.64 -4.37
N GLY A 487 -17.74 -3.33 -4.88
CA GLY A 487 -17.62 -3.80 -6.25
C GLY A 487 -17.03 -2.79 -7.23
N ARG A 488 -16.73 -3.28 -8.43
CA ARG A 488 -16.14 -2.52 -9.54
C ARG A 488 -16.97 -1.31 -9.94
N GLU A 489 -18.30 -1.46 -10.05
CA GLU A 489 -19.17 -0.37 -10.47
C GLU A 489 -19.11 0.82 -9.50
N TRP A 490 -19.08 0.56 -8.20
CA TRP A 490 -18.89 1.59 -7.18
C TRP A 490 -17.57 2.33 -7.37
N ARG A 491 -16.46 1.60 -7.40
CA ARG A 491 -15.12 2.20 -7.48
C ARG A 491 -14.91 2.98 -8.77
N LYS A 492 -15.34 2.45 -9.93
CA LYS A 492 -15.06 3.02 -11.25
C LYS A 492 -16.11 4.02 -11.74
N SER A 493 -17.18 4.26 -10.97
CA SER A 493 -18.18 5.29 -11.26
C SER A 493 -17.60 6.69 -11.44
N ILE A 494 -16.46 6.96 -10.78
CA ILE A 494 -15.77 8.26 -10.78
C ILE A 494 -14.87 8.47 -12.02
N TYR A 495 -14.65 7.42 -12.84
CA TYR A 495 -13.76 7.51 -14.00
C TYR A 495 -14.14 8.69 -14.90
N ARG A 496 -13.17 9.56 -15.19
CA ARG A 496 -13.34 10.84 -15.91
C ARG A 496 -14.34 11.82 -15.28
N LYS A 497 -14.72 11.61 -14.00
CA LYS A 497 -15.73 12.41 -13.29
C LYS A 497 -15.26 12.87 -11.91
N ILE A 498 -13.94 12.79 -11.63
CA ILE A 498 -13.35 13.33 -10.41
C ILE A 498 -13.68 14.83 -10.30
N GLY A 499 -14.05 15.29 -9.11
CA GLY A 499 -14.52 16.65 -8.86
C GLY A 499 -15.99 16.89 -9.22
N VAL A 500 -16.65 15.96 -9.93
CA VAL A 500 -18.06 16.07 -10.32
C VAL A 500 -18.92 15.15 -9.45
N ILE A 501 -18.78 13.83 -9.61
CA ILE A 501 -19.65 12.86 -8.93
C ILE A 501 -19.43 12.81 -7.41
N ASN A 502 -18.18 12.89 -6.98
CA ASN A 502 -17.83 12.91 -5.56
C ASN A 502 -18.39 14.16 -4.85
N SER A 503 -18.20 15.36 -5.42
CA SER A 503 -18.74 16.59 -4.83
C SER A 503 -20.28 16.62 -4.87
N GLN A 504 -20.91 16.04 -5.91
CA GLN A 504 -22.37 15.91 -5.99
C GLN A 504 -22.91 14.98 -4.90
N ASP A 505 -22.32 13.80 -4.73
CA ASP A 505 -22.72 12.84 -3.72
C ASP A 505 -22.60 13.43 -2.31
N GLN A 506 -21.47 14.11 -2.02
CA GLN A 506 -21.23 14.80 -0.76
C GLN A 506 -22.31 15.88 -0.49
N ALA A 507 -22.58 16.75 -1.46
CA ALA A 507 -23.58 17.81 -1.31
C ALA A 507 -24.99 17.25 -1.12
N ASN A 508 -25.39 16.22 -1.89
CA ASN A 508 -26.68 15.56 -1.75
C ASN A 508 -26.81 14.90 -0.37
N ALA A 509 -25.76 14.26 0.11
CA ALA A 509 -25.75 13.65 1.44
C ALA A 509 -25.92 14.70 2.55
N VAL A 510 -25.23 15.84 2.47
CA VAL A 510 -25.39 16.94 3.42
C VAL A 510 -26.81 17.47 3.41
N LYS A 511 -27.40 17.71 2.23
CA LYS A 511 -28.82 18.14 2.10
C LYS A 511 -29.78 17.13 2.74
N ALA A 512 -29.60 15.85 2.46
CA ALA A 512 -30.44 14.78 3.03
C ALA A 512 -30.28 14.67 4.56
N LEU A 513 -29.07 14.77 5.08
CA LEU A 513 -28.80 14.74 6.52
C LEU A 513 -29.38 15.94 7.25
N THR A 514 -29.19 17.15 6.74
CA THR A 514 -29.73 18.38 7.37
C THR A 514 -31.25 18.44 7.35
N ALA A 515 -31.90 17.82 6.35
CA ALA A 515 -33.34 17.65 6.31
C ALA A 515 -33.84 16.61 7.33
N LYS A 516 -33.10 15.50 7.52
CA LYS A 516 -33.48 14.39 8.41
C LYS A 516 -33.10 14.63 9.86
N MET A 517 -32.04 15.37 10.11
CA MET A 517 -31.45 15.61 11.44
C MET A 517 -31.49 17.11 11.79
N PRO A 518 -32.57 17.60 12.44
CA PRO A 518 -32.78 19.04 12.69
C PRO A 518 -31.70 19.71 13.54
N PHE A 519 -30.92 18.92 14.29
CA PHE A 519 -29.79 19.41 15.08
C PHE A 519 -28.58 19.79 14.22
N LEU A 520 -28.49 19.39 12.96
CA LEU A 520 -27.48 19.88 12.02
C LEU A 520 -27.87 21.26 11.51
N ASP A 521 -27.02 22.27 11.72
CA ASP A 521 -27.28 23.61 11.24
C ASP A 521 -26.87 23.78 9.78
N ALA A 522 -27.85 23.74 8.87
CA ALA A 522 -27.61 23.90 7.44
C ALA A 522 -26.96 25.26 7.06
N SER A 523 -27.03 26.27 7.94
CA SER A 523 -26.36 27.56 7.71
C SER A 523 -24.88 27.57 8.14
N ARG A 524 -24.41 26.54 8.83
CA ARG A 524 -23.04 26.42 9.37
C ARG A 524 -22.41 25.07 9.03
N VAL A 525 -22.37 24.74 7.73
CA VAL A 525 -21.76 23.52 7.21
C VAL A 525 -20.36 23.84 6.68
N GLY A 526 -19.34 23.17 7.19
CA GLY A 526 -17.97 23.20 6.71
C GLY A 526 -17.56 21.88 6.08
N ILE A 527 -16.55 21.91 5.21
CA ILE A 527 -15.91 20.74 4.61
C ILE A 527 -14.39 20.91 4.61
N TRP A 528 -13.65 19.85 4.88
CA TRP A 528 -12.19 19.88 4.83
C TRP A 528 -11.63 18.56 4.35
N GLY A 529 -10.41 18.62 3.78
CA GLY A 529 -9.68 17.45 3.39
C GLY A 529 -8.27 17.77 2.91
N TRP A 530 -7.44 16.72 2.89
CA TRP A 530 -6.04 16.77 2.49
C TRP A 530 -5.85 16.10 1.13
N SER A 531 -4.94 16.57 0.25
CA SER A 531 -4.62 16.00 -1.05
C SER A 531 -5.88 15.86 -1.93
N GLY A 532 -6.31 14.64 -2.31
CA GLY A 532 -7.59 14.38 -2.98
C GLY A 532 -8.81 14.93 -2.20
N GLY A 533 -8.75 14.89 -0.86
CA GLY A 533 -9.75 15.54 -0.02
C GLY A 533 -9.75 17.05 -0.15
N GLY A 534 -8.59 17.67 -0.36
CA GLY A 534 -8.49 19.10 -0.68
C GLY A 534 -9.09 19.43 -2.04
N VAL A 535 -8.89 18.57 -3.05
CA VAL A 535 -9.55 18.67 -4.37
C VAL A 535 -11.07 18.58 -4.21
N SER A 536 -11.55 17.58 -3.47
CA SER A 536 -12.98 17.39 -3.17
C SER A 536 -13.57 18.60 -2.44
N THR A 537 -12.84 19.17 -1.48
CA THR A 537 -13.24 20.39 -0.75
C THR A 537 -13.39 21.58 -1.68
N LEU A 538 -12.41 21.86 -2.56
CA LEU A 538 -12.50 22.97 -3.52
C LEU A 538 -13.69 22.79 -4.48
N ASN A 539 -13.87 21.60 -5.03
CA ASN A 539 -15.00 21.31 -5.91
C ASN A 539 -16.34 21.46 -5.18
N ALA A 540 -16.45 21.01 -3.92
CA ALA A 540 -17.64 21.17 -3.10
C ALA A 540 -17.97 22.66 -2.87
N MET A 541 -16.98 23.47 -2.48
CA MET A 541 -17.16 24.90 -2.25
C MET A 541 -17.58 25.65 -3.51
N PHE A 542 -16.96 25.38 -4.66
CA PHE A 542 -17.23 26.11 -5.89
C PHE A 542 -18.52 25.68 -6.58
N ARG A 543 -18.88 24.39 -6.49
CA ARG A 543 -20.09 23.86 -7.14
C ARG A 543 -21.36 23.96 -6.29
N TYR A 544 -21.21 23.95 -4.95
CA TYR A 544 -22.31 23.91 -3.99
C TYR A 544 -22.20 24.96 -2.90
N PRO A 545 -22.05 26.27 -3.26
CA PRO A 545 -21.92 27.37 -2.28
C PRO A 545 -23.19 27.56 -1.44
N ASP A 546 -24.33 27.04 -1.91
CA ASP A 546 -25.59 26.97 -1.16
C ASP A 546 -25.51 25.98 0.01
N VAL A 547 -24.69 24.95 -0.09
CA VAL A 547 -24.53 23.90 0.95
C VAL A 547 -23.41 24.26 1.92
N TYR A 548 -22.21 24.52 1.41
CA TYR A 548 -21.01 24.72 2.21
C TYR A 548 -20.73 26.20 2.46
N LYS A 549 -20.44 26.57 3.71
CA LYS A 549 -20.16 27.93 4.14
C LYS A 549 -18.68 28.16 4.47
N MET A 550 -17.93 27.07 4.67
CA MET A 550 -16.50 27.10 4.95
C MET A 550 -15.83 25.89 4.32
N GLY A 551 -14.67 26.08 3.72
CA GLY A 551 -13.82 25.00 3.20
C GLY A 551 -12.37 25.15 3.65
N MET A 552 -11.74 24.03 4.05
CA MET A 552 -10.32 23.99 4.36
C MET A 552 -9.65 22.94 3.48
N ALA A 553 -9.08 23.40 2.36
CA ALA A 553 -8.41 22.55 1.39
C ALA A 553 -6.90 22.52 1.68
N VAL A 554 -6.39 21.38 2.11
CA VAL A 554 -4.97 21.23 2.45
C VAL A 554 -4.25 20.51 1.31
N ALA A 555 -3.19 21.15 0.79
CA ALA A 555 -2.36 20.63 -0.31
C ALA A 555 -3.16 20.05 -1.50
N PRO A 556 -4.18 20.79 -2.02
CA PRO A 556 -5.02 20.29 -3.10
C PRO A 556 -4.28 20.30 -4.43
N LEU A 557 -4.60 19.37 -5.30
CA LEU A 557 -4.30 19.49 -6.72
C LEU A 557 -5.40 20.33 -7.38
N ALA A 558 -5.12 21.60 -7.62
CA ALA A 558 -6.13 22.54 -8.13
C ALA A 558 -6.45 22.32 -9.63
N ASP A 559 -5.57 21.73 -10.40
CA ASP A 559 -5.73 21.47 -11.84
C ASP A 559 -5.07 20.13 -12.20
N MET A 560 -5.87 19.18 -12.70
CA MET A 560 -5.42 17.82 -13.06
C MET A 560 -4.30 17.78 -14.12
N ARG A 561 -4.11 18.84 -14.90
CA ARG A 561 -2.99 18.96 -15.86
C ARG A 561 -1.63 19.04 -15.17
N TYR A 562 -1.60 19.36 -13.88
CA TYR A 562 -0.37 19.47 -13.09
C TYR A 562 -0.05 18.19 -12.32
N TYR A 563 -0.95 17.22 -12.34
CA TYR A 563 -0.69 15.90 -11.77
C TYR A 563 0.22 15.07 -12.71
N ASP A 564 0.72 13.96 -12.21
CA ASP A 564 1.54 13.07 -13.02
C ASP A 564 0.73 12.18 -13.97
N THR A 565 1.41 11.34 -14.70
CA THR A 565 0.85 10.54 -15.80
C THR A 565 0.93 9.05 -15.52
#